data_68a196b2c4fcc8d0aa2d06d0dba6c2af
#
_entry.id   68a196b2c4fcc8d0aa2d06d0dba6c2af
#
_cell.length_a   1.000
_cell.length_b   1.000
_cell.length_c   1.000
_cell.angle_alpha   90.00
_cell.angle_beta   90.00
_cell.angle_gamma   90.00
#
_symmetry.space_group_name_H-M   'P 1'
#
loop_
_entity.id
_entity.type
_entity.pdbx_description
1 polymer ?
#
loop_
_entity_poly.entity_id
_entity_poly.type
_entity_poly.pdbx_seq_one_letter_code
_entity_poly.pdbx_strand_id
1 'polypeptide(L)'
;MKWFQRDRGERPAGVVPLPGVVKSESVPGQAPPPLVPGGPVLQRIGGDSDQVARMTALAEPVILDITHQGRGHFVVDALDAGLRSLSQLVYTDGPFACRALVNADDRTMRALRVQADGSWVIDATAVSSASVLNGAARCPASNVLRYEGGPGIASLCHEGDPRAEDGGYFLVDTFERDGHGFLDELANHVGRWRGEAPLTGPCLIYARSDGPWSISVQPL
;
A
#
# COMPACT_ATOMS: atom_id res chain seq x y z
N MET A 1 -31.41 -18.44 15.52
CA MET A 1 -30.01 -18.02 15.34
C MET A 1 -29.69 -16.96 16.39
N LYS A 2 -28.86 -17.28 17.39
CA LYS A 2 -28.53 -16.39 18.50
C LYS A 2 -27.25 -15.62 18.18
N TRP A 3 -27.31 -14.30 18.10
CA TRP A 3 -26.17 -13.40 17.99
C TRP A 3 -25.50 -13.31 19.37
N PHE A 4 -24.20 -13.58 19.44
CA PHE A 4 -23.41 -13.39 20.64
C PHE A 4 -23.07 -11.91 20.80
N GLN A 5 -23.67 -11.28 21.78
CA GLN A 5 -23.23 -10.00 22.34
C GLN A 5 -21.93 -10.25 23.12
N ARG A 6 -20.83 -9.63 22.71
CA ARG A 6 -19.59 -9.61 23.49
C ARG A 6 -19.53 -8.35 24.34
N ASP A 7 -19.37 -8.58 25.62
CA ASP A 7 -19.27 -7.59 26.70
C ASP A 7 -18.16 -6.56 26.46
N ARG A 8 -18.49 -5.30 26.82
CA ARG A 8 -17.54 -4.22 27.01
C ARG A 8 -16.89 -4.37 28.38
N GLY A 9 -15.63 -4.76 28.43
CA GLY A 9 -14.84 -4.84 29.64
C GLY A 9 -13.42 -4.32 29.42
N GLU A 10 -13.10 -3.26 30.16
CA GLU A 10 -11.77 -2.81 30.61
C GLU A 10 -10.77 -2.22 29.61
N ARG A 11 -10.48 -0.92 29.82
CA ARG A 11 -9.36 -0.20 29.23
C ARG A 11 -8.05 -0.70 29.82
N PRO A 12 -7.07 -1.14 29.01
CA PRO A 12 -5.71 -1.31 29.50
C PRO A 12 -5.04 0.05 29.68
N ALA A 13 -4.34 0.20 30.79
CA ALA A 13 -3.61 1.37 31.21
C ALA A 13 -2.33 1.56 30.38
N GLY A 14 -1.99 2.85 30.11
CA GLY A 14 -0.61 3.29 29.95
C GLY A 14 0.07 2.93 28.63
N VAL A 15 -0.23 3.68 27.55
CA VAL A 15 0.61 3.70 26.34
C VAL A 15 1.84 4.57 26.64
N VAL A 16 3.01 3.95 26.76
CA VAL A 16 4.32 4.63 26.77
C VAL A 16 4.57 5.22 25.39
N PRO A 17 4.85 6.54 25.24
CA PRO A 17 5.19 7.11 23.93
C PRO A 17 6.50 6.53 23.43
N LEU A 18 6.52 6.04 22.19
CA LEU A 18 7.74 5.64 21.50
C LEU A 18 8.68 6.84 21.34
N PRO A 19 9.96 6.75 21.74
CA PRO A 19 10.91 7.82 21.56
C PRO A 19 11.33 7.93 20.09
N GLY A 20 11.22 9.14 19.52
CA GLY A 20 11.94 9.51 18.31
C GLY A 20 11.16 9.57 17.00
N VAL A 21 9.82 9.63 16.99
CA VAL A 21 9.06 9.92 15.76
C VAL A 21 9.09 11.42 15.53
N VAL A 22 9.98 11.88 14.64
CA VAL A 22 9.91 13.24 14.08
C VAL A 22 8.58 13.35 13.33
N LYS A 23 7.67 14.18 13.82
CA LYS A 23 6.45 14.54 13.10
C LYS A 23 6.85 15.26 11.82
N SER A 24 6.80 14.59 10.70
CA SER A 24 6.75 15.24 9.40
C SER A 24 5.36 15.89 9.29
N GLU A 25 5.26 17.17 9.61
CA GLU A 25 4.06 17.96 9.34
C GLU A 25 3.96 18.09 7.81
N SER A 26 3.05 17.34 7.21
CA SER A 26 2.63 17.58 5.84
C SER A 26 1.89 18.91 5.80
N VAL A 27 2.48 19.89 5.13
CA VAL A 27 1.87 21.20 4.90
C VAL A 27 0.65 20.98 3.99
N PRO A 28 -0.56 21.41 4.40
CA PRO A 28 -1.75 21.24 3.57
C PRO A 28 -1.57 21.97 2.23
N GLY A 29 -1.73 21.22 1.11
CA GLY A 29 -1.67 21.77 -0.25
C GLY A 29 -0.35 21.59 -0.98
N GLN A 30 0.68 21.00 -0.37
CA GLN A 30 1.91 20.64 -1.08
C GLN A 30 1.77 19.23 -1.66
N ALA A 31 2.02 19.12 -2.99
CA ALA A 31 2.08 17.81 -3.64
C ALA A 31 3.10 16.91 -2.93
N PRO A 32 2.79 15.62 -2.71
CA PRO A 32 3.77 14.72 -2.16
C PRO A 32 5.01 14.70 -3.06
N PRO A 33 6.22 14.64 -2.50
CA PRO A 33 7.41 14.49 -3.31
C PRO A 33 7.27 13.25 -4.20
N PRO A 34 7.73 13.29 -5.46
CA PRO A 34 7.71 12.14 -6.32
C PRO A 34 8.43 10.97 -5.62
N LEU A 35 7.84 9.79 -5.71
CA LEU A 35 8.49 8.58 -5.22
C LEU A 35 9.79 8.39 -6.00
N VAL A 36 10.88 8.22 -5.27
CA VAL A 36 12.15 7.84 -5.89
C VAL A 36 12.10 6.32 -6.05
N PRO A 37 12.17 5.79 -7.30
CA PRO A 37 12.20 4.36 -7.51
C PRO A 37 13.35 3.73 -6.71
N GLY A 38 13.05 2.66 -5.96
CA GLY A 38 14.05 1.96 -5.14
C GLY A 38 15.06 1.15 -5.95
N GLY A 39 14.91 1.08 -7.30
CA GLY A 39 15.73 0.30 -8.20
C GLY A 39 15.53 0.70 -9.67
N PRO A 40 16.10 -0.05 -10.62
CA PRO A 40 15.94 0.21 -12.04
C PRO A 40 14.49 0.18 -12.48
N VAL A 41 14.07 1.18 -13.25
CA VAL A 41 12.74 1.23 -13.85
C VAL A 41 12.69 0.28 -15.04
N LEU A 42 11.82 -0.73 -14.97
CA LEU A 42 11.59 -1.71 -16.03
C LEU A 42 10.74 -1.11 -17.15
N GLN A 43 9.72 -0.32 -16.77
CA GLN A 43 8.86 0.42 -17.68
C GLN A 43 8.36 1.69 -17.00
N ARG A 44 8.35 2.79 -17.77
CA ARG A 44 7.72 4.06 -17.37
C ARG A 44 6.59 4.38 -18.32
N ILE A 45 5.44 4.75 -17.77
CA ILE A 45 4.32 5.34 -18.49
C ILE A 45 3.91 6.63 -17.81
N GLY A 46 3.33 7.56 -18.55
CA GLY A 46 2.85 8.82 -18.00
C GLY A 46 1.93 9.54 -18.97
N GLY A 47 1.21 10.51 -18.46
CA GLY A 47 0.24 11.31 -19.20
C GLY A 47 -0.26 12.49 -18.36
N ASP A 48 -1.27 13.18 -18.89
CA ASP A 48 -1.92 14.34 -18.26
C ASP A 48 -3.45 14.28 -18.29
N SER A 49 -3.99 13.15 -18.75
CA SER A 49 -5.41 12.92 -18.97
C SER A 49 -5.73 11.42 -18.89
N ASP A 50 -7.01 11.08 -19.12
CA ASP A 50 -7.50 9.71 -19.19
C ASP A 50 -6.79 8.90 -20.26
N GLN A 51 -6.35 7.70 -19.91
CA GLN A 51 -5.60 6.83 -20.82
C GLN A 51 -5.73 5.36 -20.46
N VAL A 52 -5.68 4.50 -21.50
CA VAL A 52 -5.39 3.07 -21.32
C VAL A 52 -3.95 2.83 -21.80
N ALA A 53 -3.07 2.56 -20.84
CA ALA A 53 -1.65 2.33 -21.10
C ALA A 53 -1.33 0.83 -21.05
N ARG A 54 -0.71 0.29 -22.12
CA ARG A 54 -0.28 -1.11 -22.14
C ARG A 54 0.99 -1.29 -21.31
N MET A 55 0.98 -2.33 -20.48
CA MET A 55 2.17 -2.78 -19.76
C MET A 55 2.84 -3.89 -20.57
N THR A 56 4.07 -3.65 -20.97
CA THR A 56 4.80 -4.59 -21.82
C THR A 56 5.25 -5.79 -20.99
N ALA A 57 4.61 -6.94 -21.20
CA ALA A 57 5.07 -8.29 -20.81
C ALA A 57 5.70 -8.43 -19.42
N LEU A 58 5.15 -7.76 -18.42
CA LEU A 58 5.53 -8.02 -17.03
C LEU A 58 4.74 -9.27 -16.59
N ALA A 59 5.36 -10.46 -16.71
CA ALA A 59 4.76 -11.70 -16.21
C ALA A 59 5.02 -11.90 -14.72
N GLU A 60 6.16 -11.38 -14.26
CA GLU A 60 6.62 -11.48 -12.88
C GLU A 60 5.95 -10.42 -11.98
N PRO A 61 5.91 -10.64 -10.67
CA PRO A 61 5.52 -9.63 -9.72
C PRO A 61 6.37 -8.35 -9.85
N VAL A 62 5.71 -7.21 -9.86
CA VAL A 62 6.36 -5.90 -9.93
C VAL A 62 5.70 -4.91 -8.98
N ILE A 63 6.49 -3.92 -8.59
CA ILE A 63 6.00 -2.76 -7.84
C ILE A 63 5.73 -1.64 -8.84
N LEU A 64 4.56 -1.04 -8.75
CA LEU A 64 4.22 0.20 -9.43
C LEU A 64 4.42 1.37 -8.48
N ASP A 65 5.38 2.25 -8.79
CA ASP A 65 5.54 3.55 -8.16
C ASP A 65 4.60 4.53 -8.88
N ILE A 66 3.47 4.88 -8.25
CA ILE A 66 2.39 5.67 -8.84
C ILE A 66 2.45 7.09 -8.28
N THR A 67 2.47 8.10 -9.15
CA THR A 67 2.49 9.52 -8.75
C THR A 67 1.50 10.31 -9.59
N HIS A 68 0.70 11.17 -8.94
CA HIS A 68 -0.23 12.12 -9.55
C HIS A 68 0.05 13.53 -9.02
N GLN A 69 0.10 14.52 -9.93
CA GLN A 69 0.37 15.94 -9.62
C GLN A 69 -0.85 16.83 -9.82
N GLY A 70 -1.94 16.28 -10.35
CA GLY A 70 -3.20 17.00 -10.55
C GLY A 70 -3.93 17.35 -9.26
N ARG A 71 -4.97 18.16 -9.37
CA ARG A 71 -5.80 18.60 -8.22
C ARG A 71 -7.14 17.87 -8.16
N GLY A 72 -7.56 17.27 -9.25
CA GLY A 72 -8.83 16.56 -9.37
C GLY A 72 -8.68 15.07 -9.20
N HIS A 73 -9.62 14.37 -9.78
CA HIS A 73 -9.79 12.93 -9.66
C HIS A 73 -8.63 12.12 -10.24
N PHE A 74 -8.24 11.07 -9.54
CA PHE A 74 -7.21 10.13 -9.99
C PHE A 74 -7.58 8.70 -9.64
N VAL A 75 -7.78 7.88 -10.67
CA VAL A 75 -8.09 6.45 -10.55
C VAL A 75 -7.16 5.63 -11.40
N VAL A 76 -6.66 4.54 -10.86
CA VAL A 76 -5.84 3.57 -11.58
C VAL A 76 -6.41 2.17 -11.38
N ASP A 77 -6.81 1.53 -12.48
CA ASP A 77 -7.24 0.14 -12.49
C ASP A 77 -6.25 -0.74 -13.24
N ALA A 78 -5.91 -1.88 -12.65
CA ALA A 78 -5.19 -2.96 -13.32
C ALA A 78 -6.16 -3.74 -14.22
N LEU A 79 -5.74 -4.01 -15.47
CA LEU A 79 -6.56 -4.70 -16.48
C LEU A 79 -5.85 -5.97 -16.97
N ASP A 80 -6.65 -7.02 -17.27
CA ASP A 80 -6.19 -8.25 -17.92
C ASP A 80 -5.96 -8.04 -19.44
N ALA A 81 -5.61 -9.13 -20.15
CA ALA A 81 -5.42 -9.11 -21.61
C ALA A 81 -6.71 -8.77 -22.40
N GLY A 82 -7.87 -9.02 -21.82
CA GLY A 82 -9.19 -8.68 -22.36
C GLY A 82 -9.68 -7.29 -21.96
N LEU A 83 -8.85 -6.48 -21.31
CA LEU A 83 -9.16 -5.15 -20.76
C LEU A 83 -10.27 -5.17 -19.70
N ARG A 84 -10.46 -6.29 -19.00
CA ARG A 84 -11.35 -6.39 -17.84
C ARG A 84 -10.58 -6.00 -16.58
N SER A 85 -11.23 -5.26 -15.69
CA SER A 85 -10.63 -4.86 -14.42
C SER A 85 -10.30 -6.08 -13.56
N LEU A 86 -9.06 -6.14 -13.11
CA LEU A 86 -8.54 -7.10 -12.12
C LEU A 86 -8.68 -6.53 -10.71
N SER A 87 -8.24 -5.29 -10.53
CA SER A 87 -8.30 -4.57 -9.25
C SER A 87 -8.19 -3.07 -9.47
N GLN A 88 -8.77 -2.30 -8.58
CA GLN A 88 -8.52 -0.87 -8.45
C GLN A 88 -7.30 -0.67 -7.55
N LEU A 89 -6.27 -0.02 -8.07
CA LEU A 89 -5.01 0.23 -7.38
C LEU A 89 -5.00 1.55 -6.62
N VAL A 90 -5.67 2.56 -7.20
CA VAL A 90 -5.79 3.92 -6.65
C VAL A 90 -7.19 4.47 -6.91
N TYR A 91 -7.73 5.15 -5.91
CA TYR A 91 -8.91 5.99 -6.01
C TYR A 91 -8.73 7.18 -5.06
N THR A 92 -8.49 8.38 -5.60
CA THR A 92 -8.22 9.56 -4.77
C THR A 92 -8.50 10.85 -5.53
N ASP A 93 -8.49 11.96 -4.80
CA ASP A 93 -8.51 13.32 -5.36
C ASP A 93 -7.24 14.06 -4.95
N GLY A 94 -6.74 14.90 -5.87
CA GLY A 94 -5.56 15.73 -5.65
C GLY A 94 -4.22 15.03 -5.85
N PRO A 95 -3.13 15.69 -5.47
CA PRO A 95 -1.79 15.14 -5.58
C PRO A 95 -1.62 13.90 -4.71
N PHE A 96 -1.04 12.85 -5.27
CA PHE A 96 -0.96 11.55 -4.62
C PHE A 96 0.30 10.78 -5.02
N ALA A 97 0.81 9.95 -4.11
CA ALA A 97 1.89 9.03 -4.39
C ALA A 97 1.76 7.75 -3.55
N CYS A 98 1.87 6.60 -4.19
CA CYS A 98 1.82 5.30 -3.53
C CYS A 98 2.61 4.23 -4.28
N ARG A 99 2.76 3.07 -3.65
CA ARG A 99 3.28 1.84 -4.25
C ARG A 99 2.22 0.76 -4.26
N ALA A 100 2.09 0.06 -5.39
CA ALA A 100 1.20 -1.09 -5.51
C ALA A 100 1.99 -2.31 -5.99
N LEU A 101 1.71 -3.47 -5.40
CA LEU A 101 2.20 -4.76 -5.87
C LEU A 101 1.19 -5.33 -6.85
N VAL A 102 1.66 -5.74 -8.03
CA VAL A 102 0.84 -6.37 -9.05
C VAL A 102 1.49 -7.66 -9.55
N ASN A 103 0.69 -8.55 -10.14
CA ASN A 103 1.10 -9.88 -10.60
C ASN A 103 1.60 -10.83 -9.48
N ALA A 104 1.27 -10.55 -8.24
CA ALA A 104 1.61 -11.42 -7.10
C ALA A 104 0.69 -12.64 -6.96
N ASP A 105 -0.42 -12.62 -7.67
CA ASP A 105 -1.37 -13.72 -7.82
C ASP A 105 -1.38 -14.24 -9.27
N ASP A 106 -2.15 -15.29 -9.53
CA ASP A 106 -2.24 -15.90 -10.87
C ASP A 106 -2.86 -14.99 -11.95
N ARG A 107 -3.25 -13.76 -11.60
CA ARG A 107 -3.87 -12.78 -12.50
C ARG A 107 -2.83 -11.81 -13.03
N THR A 108 -2.44 -12.00 -14.29
CA THR A 108 -1.43 -11.14 -14.91
C THR A 108 -2.05 -9.86 -15.46
N MET A 109 -1.63 -8.72 -14.93
CA MET A 109 -1.93 -7.40 -15.48
C MET A 109 -1.26 -7.20 -16.84
N ARG A 110 -2.00 -6.62 -17.81
CA ARG A 110 -1.53 -6.33 -19.17
C ARG A 110 -1.69 -4.89 -19.57
N ALA A 111 -2.52 -4.14 -18.87
CA ALA A 111 -2.73 -2.72 -19.09
C ALA A 111 -3.16 -2.04 -17.79
N LEU A 112 -3.05 -0.73 -17.77
CA LEU A 112 -3.61 0.14 -16.75
C LEU A 112 -4.64 1.05 -17.41
N ARG A 113 -5.82 1.19 -16.81
CA ARG A 113 -6.74 2.28 -17.10
C ARG A 113 -6.48 3.37 -16.08
N VAL A 114 -6.08 4.53 -16.57
CA VAL A 114 -5.86 5.72 -15.75
C VAL A 114 -6.94 6.73 -16.10
N GLN A 115 -7.63 7.26 -15.09
CA GLN A 115 -8.50 8.42 -15.19
C GLN A 115 -7.84 9.51 -14.34
N ALA A 116 -7.52 10.64 -14.95
CA ALA A 116 -6.70 11.66 -14.29
C ALA A 116 -7.06 13.08 -14.73
N ASP A 117 -7.17 13.96 -13.75
CA ASP A 117 -7.20 15.41 -13.95
C ASP A 117 -5.81 15.97 -13.58
N GLY A 118 -4.91 15.96 -14.56
CA GLY A 118 -3.53 16.44 -14.45
C GLY A 118 -2.45 15.37 -14.65
N SER A 119 -1.22 15.79 -14.58
CA SER A 119 -0.07 14.93 -14.92
C SER A 119 0.13 13.78 -13.93
N TRP A 120 0.47 12.63 -14.47
CA TRP A 120 0.77 11.43 -13.70
C TRP A 120 1.92 10.63 -14.32
N VAL A 121 2.59 9.86 -13.48
CA VAL A 121 3.67 8.94 -13.87
C VAL A 121 3.51 7.65 -13.09
N ILE A 122 3.72 6.52 -13.77
CA ILE A 122 3.76 5.20 -13.17
C ILE A 122 5.03 4.51 -13.63
N ASP A 123 5.89 4.16 -12.67
CA ASP A 123 7.12 3.40 -12.88
C ASP A 123 6.94 1.98 -12.40
N ALA A 124 7.15 1.00 -13.28
CA ALA A 124 7.23 -0.40 -12.88
C ALA A 124 8.68 -0.75 -12.51
N THR A 125 8.87 -1.32 -11.35
CA THR A 125 10.16 -1.75 -10.82
C THR A 125 10.10 -3.20 -10.32
N ALA A 126 11.24 -3.87 -10.20
CA ALA A 126 11.29 -5.21 -9.64
C ALA A 126 10.91 -5.20 -8.14
N VAL A 127 10.37 -6.31 -7.63
CA VAL A 127 10.01 -6.45 -6.19
C VAL A 127 11.22 -6.26 -5.26
N SER A 128 12.44 -6.51 -5.75
CA SER A 128 13.69 -6.24 -5.02
C SER A 128 13.91 -4.76 -4.72
N SER A 129 13.17 -3.84 -5.38
CA SER A 129 13.18 -2.40 -5.12
C SER A 129 12.37 -2.00 -3.89
N ALA A 130 11.62 -2.93 -3.29
CA ALA A 130 10.88 -2.68 -2.07
C ALA A 130 11.80 -2.18 -0.95
N SER A 131 11.35 -1.13 -0.23
CA SER A 131 12.10 -0.59 0.90
C SER A 131 12.20 -1.62 2.02
N VAL A 132 13.39 -1.78 2.58
CA VAL A 132 13.60 -2.72 3.70
C VAL A 132 12.95 -2.16 4.96
N LEU A 133 12.13 -2.99 5.62
CA LEU A 133 11.57 -2.69 6.94
C LEU A 133 12.63 -2.91 8.02
N ASN A 134 13.22 -1.82 8.48
CA ASN A 134 14.21 -1.80 9.56
C ASN A 134 13.54 -1.49 10.91
N GLY A 135 12.92 -2.52 11.51
CA GLY A 135 12.23 -2.42 12.79
C GLY A 135 10.86 -1.74 12.71
N ALA A 136 10.78 -0.53 12.14
CA ALA A 136 9.52 0.19 11.99
C ALA A 136 9.47 1.03 10.70
N ALA A 137 8.24 1.24 10.20
CA ALA A 137 7.96 2.15 9.08
C ALA A 137 6.65 2.89 9.29
N ARG A 138 6.54 4.11 8.73
CA ARG A 138 5.30 4.88 8.60
C ARG A 138 5.13 5.29 7.15
N CYS A 139 3.96 5.03 6.60
CA CYS A 139 3.62 5.26 5.20
C CYS A 139 2.36 6.13 5.11
N PRO A 140 2.31 7.11 4.20
CA PRO A 140 1.14 7.98 4.04
C PRO A 140 -0.01 7.34 3.26
N ALA A 141 0.26 6.29 2.50
CA ALA A 141 -0.67 5.59 1.63
C ALA A 141 -0.19 4.15 1.39
N SER A 142 -0.80 3.44 0.44
CA SER A 142 -0.40 2.09 0.02
C SER A 142 1.10 2.00 -0.24
N ASN A 143 1.73 0.92 0.24
CA ASN A 143 3.17 0.73 0.09
C ASN A 143 3.55 -0.77 0.09
N VAL A 144 4.72 -1.06 -0.48
CA VAL A 144 5.33 -2.38 -0.47
C VAL A 144 6.64 -2.31 0.30
N LEU A 145 6.76 -3.12 1.33
CA LEU A 145 7.93 -3.22 2.18
C LEU A 145 8.52 -4.63 2.10
N ARG A 146 9.82 -4.76 2.33
CA ARG A 146 10.51 -6.03 2.40
C ARG A 146 11.00 -6.26 3.84
N TYR A 147 10.51 -7.31 4.47
CA TYR A 147 10.97 -7.76 5.76
C TYR A 147 12.02 -8.86 5.59
N GLU A 148 13.17 -8.70 6.23
CA GLU A 148 14.32 -9.61 6.14
C GLU A 148 14.60 -10.35 7.44
N GLY A 149 13.84 -10.06 8.51
CA GLY A 149 14.02 -10.64 9.83
C GLY A 149 13.47 -12.05 9.95
N GLY A 150 13.73 -12.68 11.09
CA GLY A 150 13.12 -13.95 11.50
C GLY A 150 11.68 -13.80 11.97
N PRO A 151 11.11 -14.86 12.57
CA PRO A 151 9.77 -14.79 13.15
C PRO A 151 9.63 -13.65 14.17
N GLY A 152 8.48 -12.99 14.19
CA GLY A 152 8.23 -11.83 15.04
C GLY A 152 6.76 -11.49 15.15
N ILE A 153 6.46 -10.46 15.92
CA ILE A 153 5.12 -9.88 16.05
C ILE A 153 5.10 -8.52 15.38
N ALA A 154 4.27 -8.36 14.35
CA ALA A 154 4.00 -7.09 13.71
C ALA A 154 2.90 -6.34 14.45
N SER A 155 3.19 -5.15 14.96
CA SER A 155 2.19 -4.21 15.46
C SER A 155 1.84 -3.23 14.34
N LEU A 156 0.57 -3.16 13.97
CA LEU A 156 0.02 -2.39 12.86
C LEU A 156 -0.92 -1.29 13.37
N CYS A 157 -0.88 -0.13 12.73
CA CYS A 157 -1.80 0.97 13.03
C CYS A 157 -2.21 1.67 11.74
N HIS A 158 -3.53 1.79 11.51
CA HIS A 158 -4.14 2.65 10.50
C HIS A 158 -4.72 3.89 11.14
N GLU A 159 -4.34 5.07 10.67
CA GLU A 159 -4.80 6.35 11.22
C GLU A 159 -6.16 6.79 10.63
N GLY A 160 -6.63 6.06 9.60
CA GLY A 160 -7.83 6.39 8.83
C GLY A 160 -7.56 7.48 7.78
N ASP A 161 -8.40 7.52 6.75
CA ASP A 161 -8.45 8.64 5.80
C ASP A 161 -9.46 9.68 6.30
N PRO A 162 -9.04 10.91 6.64
CA PRO A 162 -9.97 11.95 7.11
C PRO A 162 -10.94 12.44 6.02
N ARG A 163 -10.72 12.08 4.75
CA ARG A 163 -11.59 12.43 3.62
C ARG A 163 -12.68 11.39 3.38
N ALA A 164 -12.50 10.16 3.86
CA ALA A 164 -13.47 9.09 3.76
C ALA A 164 -14.41 9.10 4.97
N GLU A 165 -15.73 9.05 4.71
CA GLU A 165 -16.76 9.06 5.78
C GLU A 165 -16.60 7.87 6.74
N ASP A 166 -16.22 6.71 6.22
CA ASP A 166 -15.97 5.48 6.97
C ASP A 166 -14.53 5.37 7.51
N GLY A 167 -13.66 6.34 7.19
CA GLY A 167 -12.25 6.37 7.57
C GLY A 167 -11.31 5.58 6.66
N GLY A 168 -11.81 5.09 5.52
CA GLY A 168 -11.02 4.44 4.47
C GLY A 168 -10.61 3.01 4.76
N TYR A 169 -10.13 2.34 3.73
CA TYR A 169 -9.77 0.92 3.73
C TYR A 169 -8.32 0.69 4.15
N PHE A 170 -8.09 -0.41 4.87
CA PHE A 170 -6.76 -0.88 5.28
C PHE A 170 -6.67 -2.40 5.19
N LEU A 171 -5.87 -2.89 4.26
CA LEU A 171 -5.58 -4.30 4.07
C LEU A 171 -4.07 -4.50 4.00
N VAL A 172 -3.56 -5.47 4.75
CA VAL A 172 -2.12 -5.81 4.76
C VAL A 172 -1.97 -7.29 4.50
N ASP A 173 -1.40 -7.60 3.36
CA ASP A 173 -1.08 -8.95 2.90
C ASP A 173 0.43 -9.18 2.94
N THR A 174 0.82 -10.42 3.14
CA THR A 174 2.21 -10.87 3.00
C THR A 174 2.35 -11.87 1.86
N PHE A 175 3.50 -11.81 1.19
CA PHE A 175 3.85 -12.66 0.06
C PHE A 175 5.26 -13.21 0.24
N GLU A 176 5.60 -14.26 -0.49
CA GLU A 176 6.98 -14.73 -0.58
C GLU A 176 7.90 -13.60 -1.06
N ARG A 177 9.21 -13.71 -0.79
CA ARG A 177 10.20 -12.62 -1.02
C ARG A 177 10.32 -12.19 -2.49
N ASP A 178 10.02 -13.07 -3.43
CA ASP A 178 9.99 -12.81 -4.87
C ASP A 178 8.66 -12.22 -5.36
N GLY A 179 7.70 -12.08 -4.45
CA GLY A 179 6.36 -11.54 -4.71
C GLY A 179 5.36 -12.56 -5.21
N HIS A 180 5.77 -13.81 -5.43
CA HIS A 180 4.86 -14.91 -5.70
C HIS A 180 4.30 -15.47 -4.39
N GLY A 181 3.20 -16.19 -4.46
CA GLY A 181 2.66 -16.93 -3.31
C GLY A 181 2.21 -16.03 -2.15
N PHE A 182 0.91 -15.95 -1.95
CA PHE A 182 0.30 -15.35 -0.76
C PHE A 182 0.66 -16.19 0.47
N LEU A 183 1.08 -15.52 1.56
CA LEU A 183 1.44 -16.17 2.81
C LEU A 183 0.35 -15.98 3.87
N ASP A 184 -0.05 -14.73 4.15
CA ASP A 184 -1.02 -14.43 5.21
C ASP A 184 -1.62 -13.03 5.03
N GLU A 185 -2.83 -12.83 5.60
CA GLU A 185 -3.49 -11.53 5.75
C GLU A 185 -3.29 -11.04 7.18
N LEU A 186 -2.48 -9.99 7.36
CA LEU A 186 -2.17 -9.44 8.69
C LEU A 186 -3.25 -8.50 9.21
N ALA A 187 -3.97 -7.82 8.32
CA ALA A 187 -5.04 -6.89 8.66
C ALA A 187 -6.03 -6.73 7.49
N ASN A 188 -7.32 -6.58 7.81
CA ASN A 188 -8.38 -6.28 6.84
C ASN A 188 -9.49 -5.49 7.57
N HIS A 189 -9.45 -4.17 7.48
CA HIS A 189 -10.31 -3.28 8.26
C HIS A 189 -10.72 -2.04 7.48
N VAL A 190 -11.78 -1.40 7.95
CA VAL A 190 -12.23 -0.09 7.51
C VAL A 190 -12.13 0.87 8.69
N GLY A 191 -11.64 2.09 8.43
CA GLY A 191 -11.47 3.12 9.44
C GLY A 191 -10.19 2.97 10.28
N ARG A 192 -10.13 3.72 11.36
CA ARG A 192 -8.99 3.67 12.29
C ARG A 192 -8.91 2.33 13.00
N TRP A 193 -7.71 1.74 12.96
CA TRP A 193 -7.50 0.42 13.54
C TRP A 193 -6.08 0.26 14.11
N ARG A 194 -5.96 -0.61 15.12
CA ARG A 194 -4.68 -1.06 15.67
C ARG A 194 -4.79 -2.52 16.03
N GLY A 195 -3.74 -3.29 15.73
CA GLY A 195 -3.70 -4.71 16.06
C GLY A 195 -2.30 -5.27 15.90
N GLU A 196 -2.18 -6.55 16.23
CA GLU A 196 -0.96 -7.32 16.12
C GLU A 196 -1.21 -8.59 15.32
N ALA A 197 -0.20 -9.00 14.54
CA ALA A 197 -0.23 -10.22 13.76
C ALA A 197 1.14 -10.90 13.76
N PRO A 198 1.19 -12.23 13.65
CA PRO A 198 2.47 -12.94 13.56
C PRO A 198 3.09 -12.72 12.18
N LEU A 199 4.42 -12.54 12.15
CA LEU A 199 5.25 -12.67 10.95
C LEU A 199 6.08 -13.93 11.07
N THR A 200 5.97 -14.82 10.10
CA THR A 200 6.65 -16.12 10.13
C THR A 200 8.12 -16.06 9.71
N GLY A 201 8.53 -14.97 9.06
CA GLY A 201 9.91 -14.79 8.59
C GLY A 201 10.00 -13.80 7.43
N PRO A 202 11.09 -13.86 6.65
CA PRO A 202 11.32 -12.94 5.54
C PRO A 202 10.20 -13.00 4.49
N CYS A 203 9.64 -11.83 4.16
CA CYS A 203 8.50 -11.72 3.24
C CYS A 203 8.43 -10.34 2.59
N LEU A 204 7.61 -10.19 1.55
CA LEU A 204 7.06 -8.90 1.13
C LEU A 204 5.79 -8.61 1.92
N ILE A 205 5.64 -7.38 2.35
CA ILE A 205 4.45 -6.85 3.03
C ILE A 205 3.84 -5.81 2.09
N TYR A 206 2.62 -6.06 1.61
CA TYR A 206 1.87 -5.13 0.79
C TYR A 206 0.70 -4.59 1.58
N ALA A 207 0.76 -3.30 1.93
CA ALA A 207 -0.36 -2.60 2.54
C ALA A 207 -1.11 -1.78 1.48
N ARG A 208 -2.40 -2.07 1.32
CA ARG A 208 -3.37 -1.23 0.61
C ARG A 208 -4.05 -0.35 1.63
N SER A 209 -3.87 0.96 1.52
CA SER A 209 -4.32 1.90 2.54
C SER A 209 -4.76 3.21 1.91
N ASP A 210 -5.96 3.65 2.25
CA ASP A 210 -6.48 4.97 1.85
C ASP A 210 -5.91 6.10 2.72
N GLY A 211 -5.35 5.78 3.88
CA GLY A 211 -4.80 6.74 4.82
C GLY A 211 -3.41 6.38 5.35
N PRO A 212 -2.85 7.22 6.21
CA PRO A 212 -1.57 6.95 6.85
C PRO A 212 -1.63 5.72 7.74
N TRP A 213 -0.56 4.92 7.68
CA TRP A 213 -0.42 3.72 8.49
C TRP A 213 1.03 3.52 8.95
N SER A 214 1.20 2.67 9.93
CA SER A 214 2.53 2.29 10.43
C SER A 214 2.59 0.82 10.81
N ILE A 215 3.80 0.28 10.73
CA ILE A 215 4.14 -1.07 11.16
C ILE A 215 5.41 -1.03 11.99
N SER A 216 5.46 -1.83 13.04
CA SER A 216 6.71 -2.16 13.76
C SER A 216 6.77 -3.65 14.03
N VAL A 217 7.97 -4.23 13.99
CA VAL A 217 8.16 -5.67 14.21
C VAL A 217 9.05 -5.89 15.42
N GLN A 218 8.55 -6.68 16.36
CA GLN A 218 9.32 -7.18 17.50
C GLN A 218 9.72 -8.64 17.21
N PRO A 219 11.02 -8.93 17.07
CA PRO A 219 11.51 -10.30 16.93
C PRO A 219 11.15 -11.17 18.15
N LEU A 220 10.89 -12.46 17.91
CA LEU A 220 10.68 -13.47 18.95
C LEU A 220 12.00 -13.96 19.56
#